data_7ada7834646b7f023c5635535abb16f7
#
_entry.id   7ada7834646b7f023c5635535abb16f7
#
_cell.length_a   1.000
_cell.length_b   1.000
_cell.length_c   1.000
_cell.angle_alpha   90.00
_cell.angle_beta   90.00
_cell.angle_gamma   90.00
#
_symmetry.space_group_name_H-M   'P 1'
#
loop_
_entity.id
_entity.type
_entity.pdbx_description
1 polymer ?
#
loop_
_entity_poly.entity_id
_entity_poly.type
_entity_poly.pdbx_seq_one_letter_code
_entity_poly.pdbx_strand_id
1 'polypeptide(L)'
;GSLSFTYHDTYDADGVPDNLVIPNDVIDDGLLSVVSNSLPESAPVPINNPQYIADGVESDVRLSGLADVWITFVHEGAGFRNSLAYYTYDLSTPPATSADISNLSVILPNGSFLNSRGGLLAGNKVYLGQFPANTGIGWVLIANGWNGSSVGNGLGVYYSNPDFNPESSASNRNHNVILKDDVRDILLIGFEDINRDASNCDNDFNDLIFYVTANPYSSIITDDYEAVTQSTISDFDNDGFSDANDAYPSDPDKVADVYYPGENSLGTLIFEDLWPGVGDYDFNDLVMCYNYHFVTNANNEAVELNASFTMKAIGASYRNGFAFTLNTPPGNISSVSGQNSFNSLYTLSNGIEDQSSKSVIPVTDNNWTYMSRSGTSGFANTVQ
;
A
#
# COMPACT_ATOMS: atom_id res chain seq x y z
N GLY A 1 9.38 -3.43 -36.51
CA GLY A 1 8.02 -3.97 -36.61
C GLY A 1 7.24 -3.56 -35.38
N SER A 2 5.90 -3.67 -35.40
CA SER A 2 5.12 -3.46 -34.18
C SER A 2 5.30 -4.66 -33.26
N LEU A 3 5.48 -4.43 -31.96
CA LEU A 3 5.50 -5.46 -30.94
C LEU A 3 4.16 -6.20 -30.92
N SER A 4 4.18 -7.54 -30.92
CA SER A 4 2.97 -8.36 -30.81
C SER A 4 2.86 -8.90 -29.40
N PHE A 5 1.75 -8.60 -28.71
CA PHE A 5 1.48 -9.05 -27.34
C PHE A 5 -0.01 -9.26 -27.13
N THR A 6 -0.35 -9.91 -26.02
CA THR A 6 -1.68 -9.97 -25.44
C THR A 6 -1.69 -9.25 -24.10
N TYR A 7 -2.85 -8.91 -23.57
CA TYR A 7 -2.96 -8.50 -22.18
C TYR A 7 -3.19 -9.72 -21.29
N HIS A 8 -2.58 -9.71 -20.14
CA HIS A 8 -2.75 -10.78 -19.15
C HIS A 8 -4.19 -10.82 -18.63
N ASP A 9 -4.79 -9.63 -18.42
CA ASP A 9 -6.20 -9.45 -18.09
C ASP A 9 -6.72 -8.11 -18.64
N THR A 10 -7.98 -7.78 -18.39
CA THR A 10 -8.56 -6.45 -18.59
C THR A 10 -7.98 -5.45 -17.60
N TYR A 11 -8.19 -4.16 -17.87
CA TYR A 11 -7.63 -3.07 -17.08
C TYR A 11 -8.57 -1.85 -17.13
N ASP A 12 -8.46 -0.99 -16.13
CA ASP A 12 -9.24 0.25 -16.03
C ASP A 12 -8.68 1.39 -16.92
N ALA A 13 -9.28 2.59 -16.79
CA ALA A 13 -8.91 3.77 -17.57
C ALA A 13 -7.49 4.28 -17.27
N ASP A 14 -6.93 3.99 -16.11
CA ASP A 14 -5.59 4.37 -15.67
C ASP A 14 -4.54 3.30 -15.99
N GLY A 15 -4.98 2.17 -16.56
CA GLY A 15 -4.13 1.03 -16.92
C GLY A 15 -3.81 0.12 -15.74
N VAL A 16 -4.62 0.14 -14.69
CA VAL A 16 -4.52 -0.79 -13.56
C VAL A 16 -5.21 -2.10 -13.92
N PRO A 17 -4.57 -3.27 -13.71
CA PRO A 17 -5.19 -4.57 -13.97
C PRO A 17 -6.44 -4.79 -13.11
N ASP A 18 -7.50 -5.35 -13.70
CA ASP A 18 -8.75 -5.67 -13.00
C ASP A 18 -8.63 -6.91 -12.09
N ASN A 19 -7.61 -7.76 -12.30
CA ASN A 19 -7.37 -9.00 -11.59
C ASN A 19 -6.39 -8.88 -10.42
N LEU A 20 -6.28 -7.71 -9.81
CA LEU A 20 -5.46 -7.53 -8.60
C LEU A 20 -5.90 -8.49 -7.50
N VAL A 21 -4.94 -9.15 -6.87
CA VAL A 21 -5.17 -10.02 -5.70
C VAL A 21 -5.48 -9.15 -4.49
N ILE A 22 -6.56 -9.47 -3.77
CA ILE A 22 -6.98 -8.75 -2.55
C ILE A 22 -6.94 -9.71 -1.37
N PRO A 23 -6.36 -9.29 -0.22
CA PRO A 23 -5.75 -7.97 0.04
C PRO A 23 -4.43 -7.77 -0.72
N ASN A 24 -4.03 -6.51 -0.90
CA ASN A 24 -2.69 -6.17 -1.41
C ASN A 24 -1.62 -6.72 -0.48
N ASP A 25 -0.43 -6.98 -1.02
CA ASP A 25 0.73 -7.27 -0.17
C ASP A 25 1.12 -6.01 0.63
N VAL A 26 1.62 -6.22 1.84
CA VAL A 26 2.17 -5.14 2.67
C VAL A 26 3.61 -4.86 2.21
N ILE A 27 3.89 -3.63 1.85
CA ILE A 27 5.23 -3.15 1.56
C ILE A 27 5.71 -2.39 2.80
N ASP A 28 6.40 -3.10 3.68
CA ASP A 28 6.90 -2.57 4.94
C ASP A 28 8.16 -1.70 4.77
N ASP A 29 8.52 -0.93 5.79
CA ASP A 29 9.70 -0.08 5.79
C ASP A 29 11.00 -0.87 5.65
N GLY A 30 11.02 -2.11 6.14
CA GLY A 30 12.15 -3.02 6.00
C GLY A 30 12.41 -3.37 4.54
N LEU A 31 11.35 -3.70 3.77
CA LEU A 31 11.45 -3.96 2.33
C LEU A 31 11.82 -2.67 1.56
N LEU A 32 11.19 -1.53 1.87
CA LEU A 32 11.55 -0.25 1.23
C LEU A 32 13.01 0.11 1.46
N SER A 33 13.55 -0.15 2.64
CA SER A 33 14.96 0.07 2.93
C SER A 33 15.87 -0.88 2.17
N VAL A 34 15.49 -2.15 2.04
CA VAL A 34 16.21 -3.11 1.21
C VAL A 34 16.24 -2.66 -0.24
N VAL A 35 15.12 -2.18 -0.78
CA VAL A 35 15.03 -1.61 -2.14
C VAL A 35 15.96 -0.42 -2.28
N SER A 36 15.86 0.58 -1.39
CA SER A 36 16.68 1.80 -1.42
C SER A 36 18.17 1.52 -1.24
N ASN A 37 18.56 0.49 -0.47
CA ASN A 37 19.94 0.10 -0.28
C ASN A 37 20.48 -0.70 -1.47
N SER A 38 19.64 -1.47 -2.16
CA SER A 38 20.05 -2.31 -3.29
C SER A 38 20.09 -1.51 -4.59
N LEU A 39 19.09 -0.65 -4.83
CA LEU A 39 18.91 0.14 -6.04
C LEU A 39 18.63 1.63 -5.67
N PRO A 40 19.62 2.32 -5.08
CA PRO A 40 19.43 3.70 -4.64
C PRO A 40 19.32 4.65 -5.82
N GLU A 41 18.43 5.63 -5.71
CA GLU A 41 18.20 6.69 -6.69
C GLU A 41 19.50 7.41 -7.10
N SER A 42 19.68 7.61 -8.40
CA SER A 42 20.85 8.29 -9.00
C SER A 42 22.20 7.63 -8.63
N ALA A 43 22.22 6.35 -8.30
CA ALA A 43 23.44 5.60 -7.97
C ALA A 43 23.68 4.48 -8.98
N PRO A 44 24.45 4.74 -10.06
CA PRO A 44 24.61 3.80 -11.17
C PRO A 44 25.08 2.40 -10.74
N VAL A 45 24.29 1.37 -11.03
CA VAL A 45 24.61 -0.04 -10.74
C VAL A 45 25.97 -0.46 -11.31
N PRO A 46 26.35 -0.09 -12.56
CA PRO A 46 27.66 -0.46 -13.09
C PRO A 46 28.85 0.07 -12.27
N ILE A 47 28.64 1.09 -11.46
CA ILE A 47 29.71 1.68 -10.61
C ILE A 47 29.61 1.17 -9.18
N ASN A 48 28.38 1.17 -8.61
CA ASN A 48 28.20 0.89 -7.18
C ASN A 48 27.99 -0.60 -6.89
N ASN A 49 27.33 -1.32 -7.77
CA ASN A 49 27.00 -2.73 -7.61
C ASN A 49 27.22 -3.53 -8.92
N PRO A 50 28.43 -3.49 -9.53
CA PRO A 50 28.67 -4.11 -10.83
C PRO A 50 28.42 -5.63 -10.84
N GLN A 51 28.42 -6.29 -9.66
CA GLN A 51 28.09 -7.70 -9.52
C GLN A 51 26.65 -8.02 -9.91
N TYR A 52 25.72 -7.08 -9.83
CA TYR A 52 24.30 -7.30 -10.17
C TYR A 52 24.06 -7.54 -11.67
N ILE A 53 24.98 -7.06 -12.50
CA ILE A 53 24.93 -7.19 -13.97
C ILE A 53 26.20 -7.85 -14.55
N ALA A 54 26.95 -8.59 -13.72
CA ALA A 54 28.15 -9.28 -14.14
C ALA A 54 27.80 -10.48 -15.05
N ASP A 55 28.79 -10.90 -15.84
CA ASP A 55 28.65 -12.09 -16.68
C ASP A 55 28.28 -13.32 -15.81
N GLY A 56 27.23 -14.04 -16.22
CA GLY A 56 26.74 -15.23 -15.53
C GLY A 56 25.68 -14.98 -14.47
N VAL A 57 25.34 -13.72 -14.16
CA VAL A 57 24.15 -13.40 -13.36
C VAL A 57 22.90 -13.64 -14.19
N GLU A 58 21.92 -14.29 -13.59
CA GLU A 58 20.66 -14.62 -14.27
C GLU A 58 19.73 -13.42 -14.33
N SER A 59 19.06 -13.24 -15.46
CA SER A 59 18.17 -12.11 -15.74
C SER A 59 16.69 -12.50 -15.87
N ASP A 60 16.39 -13.82 -15.87
CA ASP A 60 15.03 -14.36 -15.96
C ASP A 60 14.70 -15.18 -14.70
N VAL A 61 13.42 -15.38 -14.39
CA VAL A 61 13.01 -16.28 -13.30
C VAL A 61 12.95 -17.71 -13.84
N ARG A 62 13.58 -18.66 -13.13
CA ARG A 62 13.69 -20.07 -13.54
C ARG A 62 13.06 -21.00 -12.52
N LEU A 63 12.21 -21.93 -12.99
CA LEU A 63 11.50 -22.88 -12.14
C LEU A 63 12.02 -24.30 -12.29
N SER A 64 12.40 -24.92 -11.17
CA SER A 64 12.77 -26.34 -11.05
C SER A 64 11.58 -27.25 -10.72
N GLY A 65 10.45 -26.68 -10.27
CA GLY A 65 9.24 -27.39 -9.86
C GLY A 65 7.98 -26.68 -10.31
N LEU A 66 6.83 -27.37 -10.16
CA LEU A 66 5.52 -26.76 -10.35
C LEU A 66 5.30 -25.69 -9.29
N ALA A 67 4.93 -24.48 -9.69
CA ALA A 67 4.65 -23.38 -8.78
C ALA A 67 3.59 -22.44 -9.31
N ASP A 68 2.79 -21.89 -8.40
CA ASP A 68 2.01 -20.69 -8.64
C ASP A 68 2.93 -19.47 -8.52
N VAL A 69 2.79 -18.49 -9.42
CA VAL A 69 3.70 -17.32 -9.47
C VAL A 69 2.90 -16.03 -9.47
N TRP A 70 3.39 -15.06 -8.73
CA TRP A 70 2.84 -13.69 -8.63
C TRP A 70 3.93 -12.66 -8.84
N ILE A 71 3.52 -11.49 -9.30
CA ILE A 71 4.29 -10.25 -9.16
C ILE A 71 3.60 -9.30 -8.20
N THR A 72 4.38 -8.48 -7.50
CA THR A 72 3.88 -7.39 -6.67
C THR A 72 4.61 -6.11 -7.01
N PHE A 73 3.87 -5.07 -7.38
CA PHE A 73 4.42 -3.75 -7.68
C PHE A 73 4.92 -3.07 -6.39
N VAL A 74 6.12 -2.50 -6.44
CA VAL A 74 6.77 -1.86 -5.28
C VAL A 74 6.98 -0.39 -5.49
N HIS A 75 7.65 0.00 -6.58
CA HIS A 75 8.08 1.38 -6.80
C HIS A 75 8.20 1.72 -8.29
N GLU A 76 8.11 3.01 -8.59
CA GLU A 76 8.38 3.60 -9.90
C GLU A 76 9.13 4.91 -9.69
N GLY A 77 10.37 4.98 -10.20
CA GLY A 77 11.23 6.17 -10.19
C GLY A 77 11.18 6.99 -11.50
N ALA A 78 10.52 6.44 -12.53
CA ALA A 78 10.55 6.98 -13.88
C ALA A 78 9.67 8.21 -14.11
N GLY A 79 10.09 9.05 -15.05
CA GLY A 79 9.23 10.08 -15.65
C GLY A 79 8.29 9.55 -16.74
N PHE A 80 8.42 8.28 -17.16
CA PHE A 80 7.64 7.64 -18.21
C PHE A 80 6.50 6.81 -17.64
N ARG A 81 5.47 6.56 -18.48
CA ARG A 81 4.40 5.60 -18.17
C ARG A 81 4.78 4.25 -18.74
N ASN A 82 5.64 3.54 -18.03
CA ASN A 82 6.17 2.27 -18.43
C ASN A 82 5.10 1.17 -18.40
N SER A 83 5.22 0.20 -19.32
CA SER A 83 4.38 -1.00 -19.28
C SER A 83 5.27 -2.22 -19.03
N LEU A 84 4.80 -3.14 -18.16
CA LEU A 84 5.50 -4.38 -17.85
C LEU A 84 4.79 -5.55 -18.52
N ALA A 85 5.58 -6.39 -19.19
CA ALA A 85 5.12 -7.65 -19.77
C ALA A 85 6.06 -8.79 -19.40
N TYR A 86 5.60 -10.02 -19.62
CA TYR A 86 6.41 -11.23 -19.47
C TYR A 86 6.20 -12.18 -20.64
N TYR A 87 7.12 -13.11 -20.80
CA TYR A 87 7.00 -14.27 -21.67
C TYR A 87 7.51 -15.52 -20.95
N THR A 88 7.09 -16.69 -21.41
CA THR A 88 7.55 -17.95 -20.85
C THR A 88 8.20 -18.81 -21.94
N TYR A 89 9.14 -19.66 -21.51
CA TYR A 89 9.84 -20.57 -22.39
C TYR A 89 10.29 -21.81 -21.62
N ASP A 90 10.62 -22.89 -22.39
CA ASP A 90 11.25 -24.07 -21.82
C ASP A 90 12.75 -23.82 -21.64
N LEU A 91 13.29 -24.05 -20.42
CA LEU A 91 14.70 -23.81 -20.10
C LEU A 91 15.66 -24.62 -20.96
N SER A 92 15.21 -25.74 -21.53
CA SER A 92 16.02 -26.54 -22.45
C SER A 92 16.06 -25.98 -23.89
N THR A 93 15.14 -25.08 -24.23
CA THR A 93 15.00 -24.45 -25.55
C THR A 93 14.66 -22.98 -25.44
N PRO A 94 15.53 -22.15 -24.83
CA PRO A 94 15.27 -20.71 -24.68
C PRO A 94 15.20 -20.05 -26.06
N PRO A 95 14.45 -18.91 -26.18
CA PRO A 95 14.39 -18.16 -27.43
C PRO A 95 15.80 -17.67 -27.81
N ALA A 96 16.17 -17.83 -29.07
CA ALA A 96 17.46 -17.39 -29.56
C ALA A 96 17.48 -15.91 -29.93
N THR A 97 16.32 -15.35 -30.24
CA THR A 97 16.11 -13.93 -30.55
C THR A 97 14.76 -13.47 -30.02
N SER A 98 14.57 -12.15 -29.88
CA SER A 98 13.26 -11.59 -29.47
C SER A 98 12.11 -11.94 -30.44
N ALA A 99 12.42 -12.27 -31.68
CA ALA A 99 11.44 -12.70 -32.69
C ALA A 99 10.88 -14.11 -32.43
N ASP A 100 11.57 -14.93 -31.63
CA ASP A 100 11.13 -16.28 -31.27
C ASP A 100 10.12 -16.25 -30.09
N ILE A 101 9.92 -15.10 -29.44
CA ILE A 101 8.94 -14.91 -28.39
C ILE A 101 7.54 -14.85 -29.01
N SER A 102 6.69 -15.85 -28.71
CA SER A 102 5.35 -15.98 -29.28
C SER A 102 4.21 -15.69 -28.30
N ASN A 103 4.51 -15.55 -26.99
CA ASN A 103 3.52 -15.48 -25.90
C ASN A 103 3.72 -14.28 -24.98
N LEU A 104 4.18 -13.16 -25.52
CA LEU A 104 4.35 -11.95 -24.75
C LEU A 104 3.00 -11.45 -24.20
N SER A 105 2.92 -11.26 -22.90
CA SER A 105 1.70 -10.86 -22.17
C SER A 105 1.95 -9.65 -21.28
N VAL A 106 1.20 -8.58 -21.50
CA VAL A 106 1.29 -7.34 -20.68
C VAL A 106 0.56 -7.57 -19.36
N ILE A 107 1.26 -7.38 -18.25
CA ILE A 107 0.76 -7.54 -16.88
C ILE A 107 0.31 -6.20 -16.32
N LEU A 108 1.20 -5.18 -16.40
CA LEU A 108 0.93 -3.83 -15.94
C LEU A 108 0.90 -2.92 -17.17
N PRO A 109 -0.30 -2.59 -17.71
CA PRO A 109 -0.40 -1.68 -18.85
C PRO A 109 0.20 -0.31 -18.55
N ASN A 110 0.06 0.19 -17.31
CA ASN A 110 0.66 1.42 -16.82
C ASN A 110 1.31 1.16 -15.45
N GLY A 111 2.63 1.07 -15.41
CA GLY A 111 3.43 0.80 -14.22
C GLY A 111 3.67 2.03 -13.34
N SER A 112 2.75 3.01 -13.30
CA SER A 112 2.92 4.25 -12.56
C SER A 112 2.01 4.33 -11.34
N PHE A 113 2.51 4.98 -10.29
CA PHE A 113 1.77 5.19 -9.04
C PHE A 113 0.48 6.00 -9.21
N LEU A 114 -0.47 5.77 -8.31
CA LEU A 114 -1.63 6.62 -8.09
C LEU A 114 -1.15 8.06 -7.84
N ASN A 115 -1.74 9.02 -8.57
CA ASN A 115 -1.35 10.43 -8.58
C ASN A 115 0.03 10.74 -9.20
N SER A 116 0.75 9.74 -9.74
CA SER A 116 1.97 9.91 -10.54
C SER A 116 1.74 9.39 -11.97
N ARG A 117 0.68 9.86 -12.64
CA ARG A 117 0.28 9.47 -14.01
C ARG A 117 -0.29 8.05 -14.17
N GLY A 118 -0.57 7.33 -13.09
CA GLY A 118 -1.17 6.00 -13.07
C GLY A 118 -2.09 5.80 -11.88
N GLY A 119 -2.44 4.56 -11.61
CA GLY A 119 -3.37 4.16 -10.56
C GLY A 119 -2.85 3.07 -9.61
N LEU A 120 -1.60 2.60 -9.79
CA LEU A 120 -1.05 1.54 -8.93
C LEU A 120 -0.71 2.04 -7.54
N LEU A 121 -0.85 1.15 -6.57
CA LEU A 121 -0.38 1.31 -5.19
C LEU A 121 0.74 0.30 -4.94
N ALA A 122 1.71 0.65 -4.11
CA ALA A 122 2.66 -0.33 -3.61
C ALA A 122 1.91 -1.49 -2.95
N GLY A 123 2.34 -2.73 -3.26
CA GLY A 123 1.63 -3.93 -2.83
C GLY A 123 0.56 -4.44 -3.79
N ASN A 124 0.22 -3.72 -4.87
CA ASN A 124 -0.67 -4.27 -5.89
C ASN A 124 -0.07 -5.54 -6.49
N LYS A 125 -0.80 -6.65 -6.38
CA LYS A 125 -0.34 -8.00 -6.70
C LYS A 125 -1.14 -8.61 -7.83
N VAL A 126 -0.45 -9.25 -8.78
CA VAL A 126 -1.06 -9.95 -9.91
C VAL A 126 -0.63 -11.41 -9.90
N TYR A 127 -1.61 -12.31 -10.02
CA TYR A 127 -1.36 -13.74 -10.21
C TYR A 127 -1.04 -14.02 -11.68
N LEU A 128 0.15 -14.52 -11.98
CA LEU A 128 0.56 -14.83 -13.36
C LEU A 128 0.07 -16.19 -13.84
N GLY A 129 -0.14 -17.13 -12.93
CA GLY A 129 -0.56 -18.49 -13.23
C GLY A 129 0.29 -19.54 -12.54
N GLN A 130 -0.06 -20.80 -12.81
CA GLN A 130 0.71 -21.97 -12.39
C GLN A 130 1.61 -22.42 -13.54
N PHE A 131 2.90 -22.55 -13.27
CA PHE A 131 3.91 -22.94 -14.26
C PHE A 131 4.57 -24.25 -13.87
N PRO A 132 4.82 -25.15 -14.85
CA PRO A 132 5.49 -26.42 -14.59
C PRO A 132 6.99 -26.23 -14.32
N ALA A 133 7.65 -27.30 -13.87
CA ALA A 133 9.10 -27.37 -13.82
C ALA A 133 9.70 -27.11 -15.21
N ASN A 134 10.94 -26.66 -15.24
CA ASN A 134 11.68 -26.34 -16.46
C ASN A 134 11.13 -25.12 -17.24
N THR A 135 10.39 -24.24 -16.56
CA THR A 135 9.90 -22.97 -17.14
C THR A 135 10.85 -21.83 -16.82
N GLY A 136 11.24 -21.06 -17.85
CA GLY A 136 11.82 -19.75 -17.74
C GLY A 136 10.75 -18.67 -17.90
N ILE A 137 10.81 -17.62 -17.11
CA ILE A 137 9.93 -16.44 -17.19
C ILE A 137 10.82 -15.23 -17.44
N GLY A 138 10.78 -14.72 -18.66
CA GLY A 138 11.49 -13.51 -19.07
C GLY A 138 10.57 -12.29 -18.98
N TRP A 139 11.18 -11.13 -18.78
CA TRP A 139 10.50 -9.86 -18.55
C TRP A 139 10.73 -8.89 -19.69
N VAL A 140 9.79 -7.99 -19.91
CA VAL A 140 9.87 -6.95 -20.93
C VAL A 140 9.31 -5.65 -20.38
N LEU A 141 10.14 -4.61 -20.39
CA LEU A 141 9.71 -3.24 -20.13
C LEU A 141 9.49 -2.52 -21.47
N ILE A 142 8.31 -1.91 -21.63
CA ILE A 142 8.02 -1.04 -22.75
C ILE A 142 8.07 0.41 -22.23
N ALA A 143 9.18 1.08 -22.50
CA ALA A 143 9.43 2.43 -22.01
C ALA A 143 8.38 3.41 -22.56
N ASN A 144 7.67 4.11 -21.65
CA ASN A 144 6.54 4.98 -21.99
C ASN A 144 5.49 4.26 -22.87
N GLY A 145 5.23 2.99 -22.56
CA GLY A 145 4.31 2.12 -23.34
C GLY A 145 2.86 2.53 -23.26
N TRP A 146 2.41 3.07 -22.11
CA TRP A 146 1.03 3.50 -21.89
C TRP A 146 0.74 4.86 -22.52
N ASN A 147 -0.18 4.90 -23.48
CA ASN A 147 -0.56 6.12 -24.19
C ASN A 147 -1.78 6.87 -23.61
N GLY A 148 -2.34 6.37 -22.52
CA GLY A 148 -3.54 6.92 -21.87
C GLY A 148 -4.81 6.10 -22.12
N SER A 149 -4.73 5.02 -22.94
CA SER A 149 -5.86 4.13 -23.21
C SER A 149 -5.45 2.70 -23.55
N SER A 150 -4.22 2.49 -24.00
CA SER A 150 -3.69 1.20 -24.40
C SER A 150 -2.17 1.22 -24.39
N VAL A 151 -1.57 0.04 -24.46
CA VAL A 151 -0.12 -0.11 -24.62
C VAL A 151 0.27 -0.04 -26.09
N GLY A 152 1.29 0.76 -26.38
CA GLY A 152 1.89 0.86 -27.70
C GLY A 152 3.36 0.41 -27.69
N ASN A 153 4.12 0.73 -28.76
CA ASN A 153 5.55 0.40 -28.86
C ASN A 153 6.45 1.29 -27.97
N GLY A 154 5.88 2.32 -27.32
CA GLY A 154 6.62 3.23 -26.46
C GLY A 154 7.80 3.93 -27.14
N LEU A 155 8.79 4.31 -26.33
CA LEU A 155 10.07 4.89 -26.76
C LEU A 155 11.16 3.84 -26.96
N GLY A 156 11.02 2.68 -26.30
CA GLY A 156 11.92 1.54 -26.39
C GLY A 156 11.27 0.29 -25.83
N VAL A 157 11.78 -0.86 -26.21
CA VAL A 157 11.39 -2.17 -25.68
C VAL A 157 12.64 -2.85 -25.16
N TYR A 158 12.67 -3.12 -23.87
CA TYR A 158 13.82 -3.68 -23.17
C TYR A 158 13.46 -5.01 -22.55
N TYR A 159 14.26 -6.01 -22.88
CA TYR A 159 14.08 -7.39 -22.45
C TYR A 159 15.00 -7.71 -21.28
N SER A 160 14.58 -8.60 -20.40
CA SER A 160 15.45 -9.16 -19.38
C SER A 160 16.67 -9.86 -20.02
N ASN A 161 16.47 -10.60 -21.13
CA ASN A 161 17.60 -11.17 -21.86
C ASN A 161 18.39 -10.05 -22.57
N PRO A 162 19.68 -9.81 -22.19
CA PRO A 162 20.48 -8.72 -22.72
C PRO A 162 20.77 -8.87 -24.23
N ASP A 163 20.76 -10.07 -24.79
CA ASP A 163 21.02 -10.28 -26.22
C ASP A 163 19.89 -9.78 -27.12
N PHE A 164 18.72 -9.45 -26.55
CA PHE A 164 17.58 -8.94 -27.30
C PHE A 164 17.52 -7.40 -27.32
N ASN A 165 18.40 -6.74 -26.57
CA ASN A 165 18.40 -5.31 -26.39
C ASN A 165 19.29 -4.62 -27.44
N PRO A 166 18.93 -3.37 -27.83
CA PRO A 166 19.47 -2.71 -29.00
C PRO A 166 20.84 -2.04 -28.81
N GLU A 167 21.37 -1.99 -27.59
CA GLU A 167 22.62 -1.30 -27.26
C GLU A 167 23.79 -1.82 -28.07
N SER A 168 24.62 -0.90 -28.55
CA SER A 168 25.82 -1.24 -29.33
C SER A 168 26.90 -1.86 -28.44
N SER A 169 27.02 -1.38 -27.21
CA SER A 169 27.92 -1.94 -26.21
C SER A 169 27.28 -3.12 -25.50
N ALA A 170 27.92 -4.30 -25.51
CA ALA A 170 27.41 -5.47 -24.83
C ALA A 170 27.23 -5.26 -23.32
N SER A 171 28.11 -4.45 -22.68
CA SER A 171 28.00 -4.11 -21.25
C SER A 171 26.78 -3.25 -20.91
N ASN A 172 26.15 -2.63 -21.90
CA ASN A 172 24.98 -1.77 -21.70
C ASN A 172 23.65 -2.45 -22.05
N ARG A 173 23.68 -3.75 -22.44
CA ARG A 173 22.47 -4.48 -22.83
C ARG A 173 21.63 -4.99 -21.68
N ASN A 174 22.15 -5.05 -20.44
CA ASN A 174 21.33 -5.39 -19.29
C ASN A 174 20.37 -4.25 -18.98
N HIS A 175 19.07 -4.50 -18.98
CA HIS A 175 18.04 -3.53 -18.62
C HIS A 175 17.28 -3.90 -17.36
N ASN A 176 17.57 -5.05 -16.77
CA ASN A 176 17.06 -5.44 -15.46
C ASN A 176 18.15 -5.99 -14.58
N VAL A 177 17.86 -5.98 -13.29
CA VAL A 177 18.56 -6.73 -12.25
C VAL A 177 17.56 -7.60 -11.51
N ILE A 178 17.96 -8.81 -11.13
CA ILE A 178 17.19 -9.69 -10.24
C ILE A 178 18.04 -9.97 -9.01
N LEU A 179 17.49 -9.65 -7.84
CA LEU A 179 18.14 -9.82 -6.55
C LEU A 179 17.29 -10.73 -5.66
N LYS A 180 17.93 -11.72 -5.01
CA LYS A 180 17.21 -12.57 -4.07
C LYS A 180 17.17 -11.96 -2.68
N ASP A 181 16.01 -12.00 -2.06
CA ASP A 181 15.83 -11.74 -0.64
C ASP A 181 15.42 -13.05 0.06
N ASP A 182 16.38 -13.72 0.65
CA ASP A 182 16.19 -14.99 1.35
C ASP A 182 15.50 -14.81 2.71
N VAL A 183 15.30 -13.58 3.17
CA VAL A 183 14.58 -13.27 4.42
C VAL A 183 13.07 -13.26 4.17
N ARG A 184 12.66 -12.77 2.98
CA ARG A 184 11.25 -12.62 2.61
C ARG A 184 10.76 -13.64 1.59
N ASP A 185 11.65 -14.52 1.09
CA ASP A 185 11.35 -15.47 0.01
C ASP A 185 10.80 -14.77 -1.24
N ILE A 186 11.49 -13.71 -1.70
CA ILE A 186 11.15 -12.95 -2.90
C ILE A 186 12.35 -12.78 -3.84
N LEU A 187 12.06 -12.56 -5.12
CA LEU A 187 13.02 -12.03 -6.09
C LEU A 187 12.65 -10.58 -6.41
N LEU A 188 13.47 -9.63 -5.95
CA LEU A 188 13.34 -8.22 -6.28
C LEU A 188 13.84 -7.97 -7.69
N ILE A 189 13.05 -7.31 -8.53
CA ILE A 189 13.40 -7.01 -9.92
C ILE A 189 13.28 -5.51 -10.14
N GLY A 190 14.36 -4.92 -10.63
CA GLY A 190 14.41 -3.51 -11.04
C GLY A 190 14.76 -3.36 -12.52
N PHE A 191 14.19 -2.36 -13.18
CA PHE A 191 14.38 -2.07 -14.59
C PHE A 191 14.89 -0.66 -14.82
N GLU A 192 15.66 -0.51 -15.91
CA GLU A 192 16.08 0.74 -16.53
C GLU A 192 15.29 0.99 -17.81
N ASP A 193 14.67 2.16 -17.99
CA ASP A 193 13.74 2.46 -19.06
C ASP A 193 14.33 3.33 -20.20
N ILE A 194 15.60 3.74 -20.06
CA ILE A 194 16.32 4.51 -21.10
C ILE A 194 17.40 3.63 -21.74
N ASN A 195 17.60 3.82 -23.06
CA ASN A 195 18.71 3.18 -23.76
C ASN A 195 20.04 3.52 -23.07
N ARG A 196 20.75 2.50 -22.59
CA ARG A 196 21.94 2.65 -21.76
C ARG A 196 23.21 3.12 -22.51
N ASP A 197 23.15 3.25 -23.84
CA ASP A 197 24.15 3.97 -24.62
C ASP A 197 23.90 5.50 -24.60
N ALA A 198 22.76 5.95 -24.09
CA ALA A 198 22.41 7.36 -24.04
C ALA A 198 23.05 8.04 -22.81
N SER A 199 23.52 9.29 -22.99
CA SER A 199 24.22 10.03 -21.95
C SER A 199 23.33 10.51 -20.79
N ASN A 200 22.01 10.41 -20.94
CA ASN A 200 21.02 10.81 -19.93
C ASN A 200 20.43 9.60 -19.14
N CYS A 201 20.96 8.40 -19.38
CA CYS A 201 20.63 7.23 -18.59
C CYS A 201 21.45 7.27 -17.29
N ASP A 202 20.82 7.16 -16.13
CA ASP A 202 21.47 7.16 -14.82
C ASP A 202 21.93 5.77 -14.38
N ASN A 203 21.37 4.73 -15.01
CA ASN A 203 21.75 3.33 -14.80
C ASN A 203 21.53 2.83 -13.36
N ASP A 204 20.52 3.30 -12.67
CA ASP A 204 20.24 2.92 -11.28
C ASP A 204 19.22 1.78 -11.17
N PHE A 205 18.54 1.42 -12.27
CA PHE A 205 17.62 0.29 -12.40
C PHE A 205 16.41 0.35 -11.46
N ASN A 206 16.00 1.55 -11.10
CA ASN A 206 14.85 1.77 -10.21
C ASN A 206 13.62 2.40 -10.92
N ASP A 207 13.64 2.54 -12.24
CA ASP A 207 12.55 3.10 -13.02
C ASP A 207 11.24 2.30 -12.91
N LEU A 208 11.33 0.99 -12.68
CA LEU A 208 10.22 0.13 -12.31
C LEU A 208 10.71 -1.00 -11.43
N ILE A 209 10.23 -1.05 -10.20
CA ILE A 209 10.57 -2.09 -9.23
C ILE A 209 9.33 -2.90 -8.87
N PHE A 210 9.46 -4.22 -8.96
CA PHE A 210 8.50 -5.20 -8.50
C PHE A 210 9.23 -6.40 -7.92
N TYR A 211 8.52 -7.24 -7.19
CA TYR A 211 9.10 -8.52 -6.81
C TYR A 211 8.25 -9.69 -7.31
N VAL A 212 8.89 -10.84 -7.41
CA VAL A 212 8.27 -12.12 -7.76
C VAL A 212 8.22 -13.00 -6.54
N THR A 213 7.05 -13.63 -6.32
CA THR A 213 6.88 -14.73 -5.37
C THR A 213 6.40 -15.98 -6.08
N ALA A 214 6.71 -17.14 -5.49
CA ALA A 214 6.20 -18.42 -5.97
C ALA A 214 5.74 -19.29 -4.80
N ASN A 215 4.77 -20.14 -5.06
CA ASN A 215 4.34 -21.15 -4.09
C ASN A 215 4.40 -22.56 -4.70
N PRO A 216 5.32 -23.40 -4.25
CA PRO A 216 6.34 -23.13 -3.21
C PRO A 216 7.51 -22.27 -3.76
N TYR A 217 8.06 -21.38 -2.94
CA TYR A 217 9.22 -20.56 -3.31
C TYR A 217 10.45 -21.40 -3.67
N SER A 218 10.63 -22.54 -3.01
CA SER A 218 11.71 -23.50 -3.31
C SER A 218 11.68 -24.07 -4.73
N SER A 219 10.63 -23.81 -5.51
CA SER A 219 10.60 -24.13 -6.94
C SER A 219 11.40 -23.15 -7.79
N ILE A 220 11.74 -21.97 -7.28
CA ILE A 220 12.62 -21.02 -7.97
C ILE A 220 14.08 -21.51 -7.83
N ILE A 221 14.81 -21.49 -8.94
CA ILE A 221 16.27 -21.71 -8.94
C ILE A 221 16.93 -20.38 -8.59
N THR A 222 17.57 -20.29 -7.43
CA THR A 222 18.11 -19.02 -6.89
C THR A 222 19.63 -18.94 -6.89
N ASP A 223 20.36 -19.95 -7.38
CA ASP A 223 21.81 -20.06 -7.24
C ASP A 223 22.59 -18.97 -7.98
N ASP A 224 22.05 -18.44 -9.06
CA ASP A 224 22.72 -17.47 -9.94
C ASP A 224 22.20 -16.02 -9.76
N TYR A 225 21.47 -15.73 -8.68
CA TYR A 225 21.08 -14.36 -8.33
C TYR A 225 21.94 -13.81 -7.20
N GLU A 226 22.32 -12.55 -7.33
CA GLU A 226 22.93 -11.79 -6.24
C GLU A 226 21.90 -11.51 -5.13
N ALA A 227 22.37 -11.37 -3.90
CA ALA A 227 21.49 -11.04 -2.78
C ALA A 227 21.23 -9.53 -2.72
N VAL A 228 20.04 -9.16 -2.25
CA VAL A 228 19.73 -7.78 -1.90
C VAL A 228 20.68 -7.26 -0.82
N THR A 229 20.91 -5.95 -0.79
CA THR A 229 21.61 -5.29 0.32
C THR A 229 20.65 -5.16 1.50
N GLN A 230 20.82 -6.02 2.50
CA GLN A 230 20.00 -6.02 3.69
C GLN A 230 20.12 -4.71 4.45
N SER A 231 19.01 -4.26 5.01
CA SER A 231 18.98 -3.10 5.90
C SER A 231 19.39 -3.49 7.31
N THR A 232 20.10 -2.59 7.98
CA THR A 232 20.37 -2.67 9.43
C THR A 232 19.35 -1.83 10.21
N ILE A 233 18.16 -1.64 9.66
CA ILE A 233 17.10 -0.90 10.35
C ILE A 233 16.72 -1.67 11.60
N SER A 234 16.67 -0.96 12.73
CA SER A 234 16.13 -1.49 13.97
C SER A 234 14.61 -1.55 13.85
N ASP A 235 14.04 -2.71 14.07
CA ASP A 235 12.61 -3.01 14.20
C ASP A 235 12.54 -3.92 15.44
N PHE A 236 12.31 -3.31 16.60
CA PHE A 236 12.50 -3.96 17.89
C PHE A 236 11.40 -4.97 18.21
N ASP A 237 10.17 -4.69 17.78
CA ASP A 237 9.01 -5.54 18.03
C ASP A 237 8.63 -6.44 16.84
N ASN A 238 9.30 -6.27 15.69
CA ASN A 238 9.17 -7.05 14.47
C ASN A 238 7.76 -6.98 13.84
N ASP A 239 7.14 -5.81 13.87
CA ASP A 239 5.85 -5.57 13.22
C ASP A 239 5.98 -5.19 11.74
N GLY A 240 7.20 -4.97 11.24
CA GLY A 240 7.56 -4.65 9.87
C GLY A 240 7.82 -3.16 9.64
N PHE A 241 7.66 -2.31 10.66
CA PHE A 241 8.03 -0.90 10.62
C PHE A 241 9.30 -0.65 11.44
N SER A 242 10.14 0.26 10.99
CA SER A 242 11.35 0.60 11.73
C SER A 242 11.03 1.43 12.96
N ASP A 243 11.82 1.26 14.03
CA ASP A 243 11.73 2.08 15.24
C ASP A 243 11.70 3.60 14.97
N ALA A 244 12.29 4.04 13.86
CA ALA A 244 12.35 5.46 13.48
C ALA A 244 11.03 5.96 12.84
N ASN A 245 10.22 5.06 12.27
CA ASN A 245 8.96 5.35 11.58
C ASN A 245 7.75 4.78 12.31
N ASP A 246 7.99 4.18 13.47
CA ASP A 246 7.00 3.60 14.35
C ASP A 246 6.78 4.49 15.58
N ALA A 247 5.53 4.87 15.84
CA ALA A 247 5.17 5.62 17.03
C ALA A 247 5.20 4.74 18.30
N TYR A 248 5.23 3.41 18.14
CA TYR A 248 5.15 2.42 19.21
C TYR A 248 6.23 1.32 19.10
N PRO A 249 7.53 1.63 19.02
CA PRO A 249 8.62 0.72 18.64
C PRO A 249 8.83 -0.51 19.55
N SER A 250 7.92 -0.82 20.42
CA SER A 250 7.96 -1.97 21.33
C SER A 250 6.60 -2.66 21.48
N ASP A 251 5.63 -2.33 20.62
CA ASP A 251 4.27 -2.88 20.64
C ASP A 251 3.89 -3.38 19.23
N PRO A 252 4.06 -4.68 18.93
CA PRO A 252 3.89 -5.24 17.58
C PRO A 252 2.46 -5.15 17.03
N ASP A 253 1.51 -4.69 17.84
CA ASP A 253 0.13 -4.48 17.44
C ASP A 253 -0.17 -3.01 17.08
N LYS A 254 0.80 -2.09 17.17
CA LYS A 254 0.62 -0.65 16.98
C LYS A 254 1.76 -0.04 16.19
N VAL A 255 1.44 0.86 15.25
CA VAL A 255 2.44 1.54 14.40
C VAL A 255 2.27 3.05 14.40
N ALA A 256 1.05 3.57 14.22
CA ALA A 256 0.88 4.98 13.92
C ALA A 256 -0.33 5.60 14.61
N ASP A 257 -0.21 6.92 14.82
CA ASP A 257 -1.27 7.79 15.34
C ASP A 257 -1.97 8.54 14.20
N VAL A 258 -3.29 8.46 14.16
CA VAL A 258 -4.11 9.17 13.19
C VAL A 258 -5.16 10.02 13.92
N TYR A 259 -5.23 11.31 13.61
CA TYR A 259 -6.12 12.25 14.30
C TYR A 259 -7.19 12.81 13.37
N TYR A 260 -8.42 12.95 13.87
CA TYR A 260 -9.49 13.64 13.17
C TYR A 260 -10.20 14.64 14.08
N PRO A 261 -10.32 15.91 13.66
CA PRO A 261 -9.94 16.51 12.38
C PRO A 261 -8.44 16.76 12.19
N GLY A 262 -7.62 16.59 13.21
CA GLY A 262 -6.16 16.72 13.20
C GLY A 262 -5.63 16.72 14.63
N GLU A 263 -4.33 16.46 14.86
CA GLU A 263 -3.72 16.26 16.18
C GLU A 263 -4.04 17.40 17.17
N ASN A 264 -3.89 18.63 16.75
CA ASN A 264 -4.14 19.82 17.58
C ASN A 264 -5.38 20.61 17.12
N SER A 265 -6.34 19.93 16.47
CA SER A 265 -7.55 20.54 15.93
C SER A 265 -8.79 19.96 16.58
N LEU A 266 -9.83 20.78 16.71
CA LEU A 266 -11.12 20.35 17.25
C LEU A 266 -12.20 20.50 16.19
N GLY A 267 -13.00 19.47 16.02
CA GLY A 267 -14.29 19.56 15.33
C GLY A 267 -15.37 20.07 16.29
N THR A 268 -16.46 20.61 15.75
CA THR A 268 -17.61 21.07 16.55
C THR A 268 -18.88 20.36 16.08
N LEU A 269 -19.65 19.85 17.03
CA LEU A 269 -20.99 19.30 16.83
C LEU A 269 -21.99 20.25 17.50
N ILE A 270 -23.09 20.53 16.78
CA ILE A 270 -24.18 21.38 17.26
C ILE A 270 -25.49 20.63 17.03
N PHE A 271 -26.37 20.64 18.02
CA PHE A 271 -27.62 19.91 18.00
C PHE A 271 -28.79 20.77 18.43
N GLU A 272 -29.96 20.48 17.87
CA GLU A 272 -31.28 20.95 18.22
C GLU A 272 -32.10 19.78 18.77
N ASP A 273 -32.73 19.87 19.93
CA ASP A 273 -33.28 18.72 20.64
C ASP A 273 -34.80 18.53 20.48
N LEU A 274 -35.51 19.46 19.83
CA LEU A 274 -36.97 19.37 19.64
C LEU A 274 -37.42 18.68 18.35
N TRP A 275 -36.51 18.08 17.60
CA TRP A 275 -36.87 17.31 16.41
C TRP A 275 -37.76 16.07 16.75
N PRO A 276 -38.89 15.82 16.01
CA PRO A 276 -39.41 16.53 14.82
C PRO A 276 -40.36 17.71 15.14
N GLY A 277 -40.43 18.17 16.39
CA GLY A 277 -41.18 19.35 16.75
C GLY A 277 -40.53 20.62 16.20
N VAL A 278 -41.22 21.74 16.39
CA VAL A 278 -40.71 23.08 16.04
C VAL A 278 -39.89 23.57 17.23
N GLY A 279 -38.57 23.60 17.07
CA GLY A 279 -37.63 24.22 17.99
C GLY A 279 -37.47 25.69 17.71
N ASP A 280 -36.57 26.35 18.43
CA ASP A 280 -36.19 27.75 18.18
C ASP A 280 -35.08 27.89 17.11
N TYR A 281 -34.52 26.75 16.63
CA TYR A 281 -33.54 26.65 15.57
C TYR A 281 -32.26 27.43 15.79
N ASP A 282 -31.86 27.60 17.03
CA ASP A 282 -30.62 28.30 17.36
C ASP A 282 -29.39 27.35 17.51
N PHE A 283 -29.61 26.00 17.42
CA PHE A 283 -28.60 24.94 17.43
C PHE A 283 -27.64 25.02 18.62
N ASN A 284 -28.12 25.46 19.77
CA ASN A 284 -27.31 25.57 20.98
C ASN A 284 -27.71 24.59 22.08
N ASP A 285 -28.70 23.72 21.85
CA ASP A 285 -29.23 22.78 22.84
C ASP A 285 -28.17 21.82 23.35
N LEU A 286 -27.25 21.42 22.49
CA LEU A 286 -26.01 20.75 22.87
C LEU A 286 -24.90 21.13 21.87
N VAL A 287 -23.85 21.78 22.37
CA VAL A 287 -22.66 22.12 21.60
C VAL A 287 -21.45 21.42 22.19
N MET A 288 -20.72 20.68 21.36
CA MET A 288 -19.54 19.92 21.77
C MET A 288 -18.39 20.14 20.81
N CYS A 289 -17.16 20.20 21.31
CA CYS A 289 -15.97 20.00 20.51
C CYS A 289 -15.51 18.55 20.65
N TYR A 290 -14.92 18.02 19.59
CA TYR A 290 -14.41 16.65 19.58
C TYR A 290 -13.03 16.55 18.92
N ASN A 291 -12.29 15.52 19.31
CA ASN A 291 -11.12 15.02 18.62
C ASN A 291 -11.11 13.48 18.74
N TYR A 292 -10.82 12.82 17.65
CA TYR A 292 -10.59 11.38 17.60
C TYR A 292 -9.11 11.13 17.34
N HIS A 293 -8.52 10.28 18.16
CA HIS A 293 -7.18 9.76 18.00
C HIS A 293 -7.27 8.24 17.81
N PHE A 294 -6.96 7.79 16.62
CA PHE A 294 -6.89 6.38 16.26
C PHE A 294 -5.43 5.92 16.33
N VAL A 295 -5.20 4.77 16.94
CA VAL A 295 -3.95 4.04 16.82
C VAL A 295 -4.16 2.93 15.80
N THR A 296 -3.25 2.80 14.85
CA THR A 296 -3.34 1.80 13.77
C THR A 296 -2.18 0.80 13.86
N ASN A 297 -2.44 -0.42 13.39
CA ASN A 297 -1.42 -1.46 13.21
C ASN A 297 -0.72 -1.37 11.85
N ALA A 298 0.21 -2.28 11.58
CA ALA A 298 0.95 -2.40 10.33
C ALA A 298 0.06 -2.56 9.07
N ASN A 299 -1.16 -3.07 9.23
CA ASN A 299 -2.15 -3.19 8.14
C ASN A 299 -3.02 -1.95 7.98
N ASN A 300 -2.71 -0.85 8.69
CA ASN A 300 -3.52 0.38 8.73
C ASN A 300 -4.94 0.14 9.27
N GLU A 301 -5.12 -0.84 10.15
CA GLU A 301 -6.38 -1.12 10.84
C GLU A 301 -6.38 -0.42 12.19
N ALA A 302 -7.49 0.21 12.56
CA ALA A 302 -7.62 0.85 13.87
C ALA A 302 -7.72 -0.23 14.97
N VAL A 303 -6.74 -0.24 15.87
CA VAL A 303 -6.67 -1.15 17.04
C VAL A 303 -7.06 -0.47 18.33
N GLU A 304 -6.96 0.87 18.41
CA GLU A 304 -7.39 1.68 19.54
C GLU A 304 -8.02 2.99 19.07
N LEU A 305 -9.00 3.49 19.79
CA LEU A 305 -9.62 4.80 19.59
C LEU A 305 -9.73 5.55 20.90
N ASN A 306 -9.05 6.68 21.00
CA ASN A 306 -9.22 7.66 22.06
C ASN A 306 -10.10 8.82 21.57
N ALA A 307 -11.34 8.87 22.02
CA ALA A 307 -12.31 9.90 21.65
C ALA A 307 -12.46 10.94 22.76
N SER A 308 -12.12 12.18 22.45
CA SER A 308 -12.24 13.30 23.39
C SER A 308 -13.42 14.18 23.02
N PHE A 309 -14.28 14.47 24.00
CA PHE A 309 -15.44 15.35 23.85
C PHE A 309 -15.40 16.43 24.92
N THR A 310 -15.53 17.68 24.51
CA THR A 310 -15.62 18.83 25.41
C THR A 310 -16.94 19.55 25.18
N MET A 311 -17.79 19.54 26.18
CA MET A 311 -19.07 20.27 26.16
C MET A 311 -18.84 21.76 26.19
N LYS A 312 -19.49 22.52 25.32
CA LYS A 312 -19.31 23.97 25.16
C LYS A 312 -20.57 24.76 25.49
N ALA A 313 -21.75 24.21 25.20
CA ALA A 313 -23.03 24.84 25.60
C ALA A 313 -24.11 23.79 25.81
N ILE A 314 -25.06 24.12 26.71
CA ILE A 314 -26.33 23.44 26.92
C ILE A 314 -27.41 24.51 26.96
N GLY A 315 -28.08 24.77 25.83
CA GLY A 315 -29.21 25.71 25.71
C GLY A 315 -30.53 25.10 26.16
N ALA A 316 -30.68 23.81 25.99
CA ALA A 316 -31.90 23.05 26.23
C ALA A 316 -32.32 22.96 27.69
N SER A 317 -33.63 22.73 27.90
CA SER A 317 -34.17 22.34 29.20
C SER A 317 -34.09 20.82 29.44
N TYR A 318 -33.94 20.05 28.40
CA TYR A 318 -33.88 18.59 28.48
C TYR A 318 -32.49 18.08 28.96
N ARG A 319 -32.51 16.86 29.48
CA ARG A 319 -31.29 16.14 29.85
C ARG A 319 -30.87 15.25 28.68
N ASN A 320 -30.16 15.83 27.76
CA ASN A 320 -29.75 15.15 26.55
C ASN A 320 -28.59 14.18 26.83
N GLY A 321 -28.67 12.97 26.26
CA GLY A 321 -27.55 12.05 26.18
C GLY A 321 -26.75 12.27 24.89
N PHE A 322 -25.53 11.78 24.87
CA PHE A 322 -24.68 11.76 23.66
C PHE A 322 -24.01 10.41 23.48
N ALA A 323 -24.06 9.91 22.27
CA ALA A 323 -23.36 8.71 21.83
C ALA A 323 -22.81 8.92 20.42
N PHE A 324 -21.78 8.17 20.04
CA PHE A 324 -21.33 8.11 18.66
C PHE A 324 -21.29 6.67 18.16
N THR A 325 -21.25 6.50 16.84
CA THR A 325 -21.34 5.18 16.22
C THR A 325 -20.10 4.90 15.39
N LEU A 326 -19.52 3.70 15.57
CA LEU A 326 -18.52 3.12 14.67
C LEU A 326 -19.21 2.13 13.72
N ASN A 327 -18.77 2.11 12.46
CA ASN A 327 -19.32 1.23 11.44
C ASN A 327 -18.73 -0.19 11.53
N THR A 328 -18.73 -0.76 12.73
CA THR A 328 -18.29 -2.12 13.00
C THR A 328 -19.28 -2.81 13.95
N PRO A 329 -19.43 -4.14 13.91
CA PRO A 329 -20.27 -4.88 14.86
C PRO A 329 -19.77 -4.70 16.31
N PRO A 330 -20.68 -4.71 17.31
CA PRO A 330 -20.30 -4.60 18.74
C PRO A 330 -19.27 -5.63 19.22
N GLY A 331 -19.26 -6.83 18.62
CA GLY A 331 -18.33 -7.90 18.96
C GLY A 331 -16.87 -7.64 18.54
N ASN A 332 -16.63 -6.67 17.67
CA ASN A 332 -15.28 -6.26 17.27
C ASN A 332 -14.64 -5.27 18.26
N ILE A 333 -15.40 -4.77 19.22
CA ILE A 333 -14.89 -3.88 20.26
C ILE A 333 -14.65 -4.71 21.53
N SER A 334 -13.43 -4.81 21.97
CA SER A 334 -13.07 -5.57 23.17
C SER A 334 -13.58 -4.92 24.45
N SER A 335 -13.41 -3.59 24.59
CA SER A 335 -13.86 -2.83 25.74
C SER A 335 -13.94 -1.34 25.44
N VAL A 336 -14.80 -0.63 26.20
CA VAL A 336 -14.88 0.83 26.22
C VAL A 336 -14.68 1.30 27.66
N SER A 337 -13.91 2.34 27.85
CA SER A 337 -13.64 2.96 29.15
C SER A 337 -13.80 4.48 29.07
N GLY A 338 -13.79 5.16 30.22
CA GLY A 338 -13.94 6.62 30.28
C GLY A 338 -15.38 7.13 30.16
N GLN A 339 -16.35 6.23 30.01
CA GLN A 339 -17.77 6.54 29.98
C GLN A 339 -18.28 6.91 31.39
N ASN A 340 -19.29 7.78 31.47
CA ASN A 340 -19.99 7.99 32.72
C ASN A 340 -20.92 6.83 33.06
N SER A 341 -21.28 6.70 34.35
CA SER A 341 -22.31 5.73 34.78
C SER A 341 -23.66 6.08 34.15
N PHE A 342 -24.26 5.12 33.48
CA PHE A 342 -25.58 5.27 32.85
C PHE A 342 -26.68 4.74 33.78
N ASN A 343 -27.79 5.48 33.87
CA ASN A 343 -28.95 5.08 34.67
C ASN A 343 -30.10 4.51 33.84
N SER A 344 -30.07 4.73 32.52
CA SER A 344 -31.20 4.46 31.63
C SER A 344 -30.79 3.72 30.34
N LEU A 345 -29.51 3.44 30.12
CA LEU A 345 -29.02 2.73 28.94
C LEU A 345 -28.60 1.30 29.31
N TYR A 346 -28.97 0.38 28.43
CA TYR A 346 -28.51 -1.01 28.50
C TYR A 346 -27.25 -1.16 27.63
N THR A 347 -26.17 -1.60 28.24
CA THR A 347 -24.91 -1.84 27.56
C THR A 347 -24.48 -3.30 27.69
N LEU A 348 -23.80 -3.80 26.67
CA LEU A 348 -23.09 -5.05 26.73
C LEU A 348 -21.91 -4.96 27.73
N SER A 349 -21.33 -6.08 28.08
CA SER A 349 -20.19 -6.13 29.02
C SER A 349 -18.96 -5.34 28.57
N ASN A 350 -18.84 -5.09 27.26
CA ASN A 350 -17.78 -4.27 26.66
C ASN A 350 -18.09 -2.76 26.62
N GLY A 351 -19.25 -2.33 27.13
CA GLY A 351 -19.62 -0.92 27.19
C GLY A 351 -20.37 -0.39 25.95
N ILE A 352 -20.66 -1.22 24.96
CA ILE A 352 -21.43 -0.88 23.76
C ILE A 352 -22.94 -0.98 24.03
N GLU A 353 -23.75 -0.12 23.43
CA GLU A 353 -25.21 -0.18 23.48
C GLU A 353 -25.71 -1.51 22.87
N ASP A 354 -26.69 -2.19 23.53
CA ASP A 354 -27.05 -3.57 23.23
C ASP A 354 -28.15 -3.74 22.16
N GLN A 355 -28.77 -2.67 21.68
CA GLN A 355 -29.90 -2.71 20.74
C GLN A 355 -29.50 -2.50 19.27
N SER A 356 -28.24 -2.17 19.01
CA SER A 356 -27.75 -1.84 17.66
C SER A 356 -26.90 -2.95 17.06
N SER A 357 -27.03 -3.13 15.74
CA SER A 357 -26.12 -3.98 14.96
C SER A 357 -24.76 -3.32 14.70
N LYS A 358 -24.64 -2.01 14.92
CA LYS A 358 -23.39 -1.24 14.87
C LYS A 358 -22.92 -0.92 16.28
N SER A 359 -21.63 -0.66 16.44
CA SER A 359 -21.07 -0.25 17.71
C SER A 359 -21.48 1.18 18.06
N VAL A 360 -22.54 1.34 18.84
CA VAL A 360 -22.97 2.62 19.42
C VAL A 360 -22.30 2.76 20.78
N ILE A 361 -21.46 3.79 20.91
CA ILE A 361 -20.67 4.07 22.12
C ILE A 361 -21.32 5.24 22.86
N PRO A 362 -22.05 4.98 23.96
CA PRO A 362 -22.59 6.04 24.81
C PRO A 362 -21.46 6.78 25.51
N VAL A 363 -21.47 8.10 25.49
CA VAL A 363 -20.51 8.96 26.20
C VAL A 363 -21.14 9.48 27.49
N THR A 364 -22.37 9.93 27.42
CA THR A 364 -23.15 10.37 28.58
C THR A 364 -24.65 10.18 28.33
N ASP A 365 -25.41 9.85 29.36
CA ASP A 365 -26.88 9.85 29.37
C ASP A 365 -27.50 11.15 29.86
N ASN A 366 -26.67 12.08 30.34
CA ASN A 366 -27.13 13.34 30.93
C ASN A 366 -26.06 14.44 30.82
N ASN A 367 -26.26 15.35 29.86
CA ASN A 367 -25.39 16.51 29.64
C ASN A 367 -25.24 17.44 30.86
N TRP A 368 -26.26 17.51 31.74
CA TRP A 368 -26.24 18.34 32.95
C TRP A 368 -25.25 17.88 34.01
N THR A 369 -24.65 16.73 33.87
CA THR A 369 -23.58 16.27 34.77
C THR A 369 -22.26 17.03 34.54
N TYR A 370 -22.08 17.61 33.34
CA TYR A 370 -20.86 18.33 32.96
C TYR A 370 -20.97 19.85 33.04
N MET A 371 -22.17 20.38 32.87
CA MET A 371 -22.42 21.83 32.96
C MET A 371 -23.64 22.12 33.79
N SER A 372 -23.56 23.13 34.63
CA SER A 372 -24.72 23.62 35.39
C SER A 372 -25.25 24.89 34.74
N ARG A 373 -26.57 25.01 34.68
CA ARG A 373 -27.27 26.23 34.25
C ARG A 373 -27.04 27.33 35.26
N SER A 374 -26.49 28.48 34.85
CA SER A 374 -26.35 29.64 35.70
C SER A 374 -27.32 30.72 35.24
N GLY A 375 -28.25 31.14 36.13
CA GLY A 375 -29.13 32.26 35.91
C GLY A 375 -30.55 31.92 35.43
N THR A 376 -31.43 32.95 35.43
CA THR A 376 -32.87 32.83 35.14
C THR A 376 -33.23 33.01 33.66
N SER A 377 -32.27 33.17 32.78
CA SER A 377 -32.50 33.52 31.39
C SER A 377 -31.92 32.50 30.40
N GLY A 378 -32.33 31.29 30.46
CA GLY A 378 -32.26 30.35 29.31
C GLY A 378 -30.93 29.93 28.73
N PHE A 379 -29.81 30.56 28.94
CA PHE A 379 -28.51 30.20 28.36
C PHE A 379 -27.57 29.60 29.40
N ALA A 380 -27.03 28.45 29.12
CA ALA A 380 -25.90 27.94 29.87
C ALA A 380 -24.63 28.70 29.41
N ASN A 381 -23.93 29.31 30.37
CA ASN A 381 -22.64 29.91 30.06
C ASN A 381 -21.59 28.84 29.85
N THR A 382 -20.72 29.09 28.88
CA THR A 382 -19.54 28.28 28.64
C THR A 382 -18.72 28.08 29.91
N VAL A 383 -18.42 26.85 30.26
CA VAL A 383 -17.37 26.51 31.21
C VAL A 383 -16.06 26.34 30.43
N GLN A 384 -15.05 27.05 30.89
CA GLN A 384 -13.66 26.83 30.40
C GLN A 384 -13.06 25.61 31.08
#